data_5021f3b19165a1d03a47d9da906c53dc
#
_entry.id   5021f3b19165a1d03a47d9da906c53dc
#
_cell.length_a   1.000
_cell.length_b   1.000
_cell.length_c   1.000
_cell.angle_alpha   90.00
_cell.angle_beta   90.00
_cell.angle_gamma   90.00
#
_symmetry.space_group_name_H-M   'P 1'
#
loop_
_entity.id
_entity.type
_entity.pdbx_description
1 polymer ?
#
loop_
_entity_poly.entity_id
_entity_poly.type
_entity_poly.pdbx_seq_one_letter_code
_entity_poly.pdbx_strand_id
1 'polypeptide(L)'
;MKNKLLATSALFGSLVIGSSAYAQTTVTGNLALSYKDMSDYKIAGTTTGTQSNRAFGRESQINVQNKGKLNNGMNYAAGFSLELDGERDSDMSNENVYMDFISGDTTLTFGVDHIQNTNRTLGILIGEDASDLTAGNAIATSNFIQSAGANSAQAMGLGVVQNTPVGSFSAWYAPTNANTGSDDNVGRKAGATTTALESDRESTFELGFAGNLGVKGLNTHLFYNEEGKNAGNTRDTQGLNVGASYNMGQITVGYTRKETEVQSTTTALSIDLKQDEFGIAFAVNPQLTLAVNYTQLDSSKAAAVDAEAKGVSIGYNLGPVSIVGQYNRFENVDNVANSGEFDQFFIKAKTAF
;
A
#
# COMPACT_ATOMS: atom_id res chain seq x y z
N MET A 1 -27.06 -2.07 -7.37
CA MET A 1 -26.51 -2.41 -6.03
C MET A 1 -25.03 -2.16 -6.11
N LYS A 2 -24.48 -1.37 -5.21
CA LYS A 2 -23.12 -0.81 -5.34
C LYS A 2 -22.11 -1.79 -4.75
N ASN A 3 -21.39 -2.49 -5.62
CA ASN A 3 -20.21 -3.23 -5.18
C ASN A 3 -19.09 -2.22 -4.97
N LYS A 4 -18.88 -1.85 -3.72
CA LYS A 4 -17.65 -1.19 -3.31
C LYS A 4 -16.67 -2.30 -2.98
N LEU A 5 -15.83 -2.66 -3.93
CA LEU A 5 -14.57 -3.29 -3.60
C LEU A 5 -13.72 -2.23 -2.90
N LEU A 6 -13.31 -2.58 -1.75
CA LEU A 6 -12.82 -1.76 -0.69
C LEU A 6 -11.35 -1.44 -0.90
N ALA A 7 -11.07 -0.20 -1.23
CA ALA A 7 -9.95 0.41 -0.52
C ALA A 7 -10.44 0.58 0.91
N THR A 8 -9.94 -0.18 1.81
CA THR A 8 -10.38 -0.22 3.20
C THR A 8 -9.83 0.94 4.00
N SER A 9 -10.51 2.05 3.94
CA SER A 9 -10.71 2.79 5.16
C SER A 9 -12.12 2.45 5.63
N ALA A 10 -12.25 1.48 6.50
CA ALA A 10 -13.51 1.07 7.08
C ALA A 10 -13.99 2.15 8.04
N LEU A 11 -14.69 3.11 7.49
CA LEU A 11 -15.47 4.05 8.29
C LEU A 11 -16.90 3.52 8.36
N PHE A 12 -17.18 2.59 9.25
CA PHE A 12 -18.54 2.15 9.52
C PHE A 12 -18.91 2.31 10.99
N GLY A 13 -19.96 3.06 11.16
CA GLY A 13 -20.92 2.87 12.23
C GLY A 13 -20.78 3.73 13.46
N SER A 14 -21.08 5.00 13.33
CA SER A 14 -21.65 5.70 14.47
C SER A 14 -23.06 6.16 14.13
N LEU A 15 -24.02 5.58 14.82
CA LEU A 15 -25.40 6.07 14.83
C LEU A 15 -25.39 7.46 15.47
N VAL A 16 -25.58 8.49 14.67
CA VAL A 16 -25.70 9.87 15.16
C VAL A 16 -27.12 10.08 15.69
N ILE A 17 -27.25 10.17 16.98
CA ILE A 17 -28.43 10.79 17.61
C ILE A 17 -28.06 12.23 17.94
N GLY A 18 -28.74 13.10 17.27
CA GLY A 18 -28.99 14.52 17.42
C GLY A 18 -28.17 15.42 18.32
N SER A 19 -27.79 16.56 17.73
CA SER A 19 -27.69 17.92 18.26
C SER A 19 -26.62 18.23 19.29
N SER A 20 -25.82 19.13 18.84
CA SER A 20 -24.77 19.95 19.43
C SER A 20 -23.36 19.56 19.01
N ALA A 21 -22.55 20.57 18.74
CA ALA A 21 -21.19 20.47 18.22
C ALA A 21 -20.18 19.86 19.23
N TYR A 22 -20.42 18.64 19.66
CA TYR A 22 -19.47 17.92 20.50
C TYR A 22 -18.55 17.08 19.60
N ALA A 23 -17.29 17.15 19.90
CA ALA A 23 -16.31 16.27 19.32
C ALA A 23 -16.69 14.81 19.63
N GLN A 24 -16.76 13.97 18.61
CA GLN A 24 -17.07 12.55 18.74
C GLN A 24 -15.81 11.74 18.56
N THR A 25 -15.49 10.92 19.56
CA THR A 25 -14.40 9.92 19.44
C THR A 25 -14.98 8.58 19.06
N THR A 26 -14.42 7.98 18.04
CA THR A 26 -14.73 6.61 17.57
C THR A 26 -13.49 5.74 17.68
N VAL A 27 -13.70 4.50 18.05
CA VAL A 27 -12.69 3.45 18.01
C VAL A 27 -13.18 2.39 17.05
N THR A 28 -12.35 2.04 16.08
CA THR A 28 -12.61 0.98 15.11
C THR A 28 -11.37 0.11 15.01
N GLY A 29 -11.49 -1.05 14.41
CA GLY A 29 -10.33 -1.90 14.23
C GLY A 29 -10.53 -2.92 13.14
N ASN A 30 -9.46 -3.64 12.85
CA ASN A 30 -9.50 -4.79 11.98
C ASN A 30 -8.62 -5.92 12.55
N LEU A 31 -8.94 -7.12 12.17
CA LEU A 31 -8.16 -8.32 12.44
C LEU A 31 -8.08 -9.14 11.17
N ALA A 32 -6.88 -9.54 10.79
CA ALA A 32 -6.64 -10.49 9.74
C ALA A 32 -5.83 -11.68 10.27
N LEU A 33 -6.23 -12.88 9.88
CA LEU A 33 -5.49 -14.12 10.11
C LEU A 33 -5.21 -14.74 8.76
N SER A 34 -3.98 -15.16 8.55
CA SER A 34 -3.55 -15.76 7.28
C SER A 34 -2.81 -17.07 7.48
N TYR A 35 -2.79 -17.86 6.43
CA TYR A 35 -1.92 -19.00 6.27
C TYR A 35 -1.23 -18.91 4.92
N LYS A 36 0.07 -19.10 4.90
CA LYS A 36 0.91 -19.11 3.71
C LYS A 36 1.65 -20.44 3.64
N ASP A 37 1.61 -21.09 2.49
CA ASP A 37 2.37 -22.31 2.18
C ASP A 37 3.13 -22.06 0.88
N MET A 38 4.44 -22.17 0.92
CA MET A 38 5.34 -22.02 -0.22
C MET A 38 6.05 -23.35 -0.47
N SER A 39 5.94 -23.85 -1.67
CA SER A 39 6.54 -25.11 -2.11
C SER A 39 7.45 -24.91 -3.31
N ASP A 40 8.32 -25.88 -3.52
CA ASP A 40 9.19 -26.00 -4.70
C ASP A 40 10.12 -24.81 -4.97
N TYR A 41 10.55 -24.13 -3.89
CA TYR A 41 11.45 -22.99 -4.00
C TYR A 41 12.82 -23.40 -4.58
N LYS A 42 13.23 -22.73 -5.66
CA LYS A 42 14.52 -22.93 -6.32
C LYS A 42 15.42 -21.71 -6.16
N ILE A 43 16.63 -21.92 -5.69
CA ILE A 43 17.68 -20.90 -5.62
C ILE A 43 18.64 -21.10 -6.79
N ALA A 44 19.03 -20.02 -7.49
CA ALA A 44 20.01 -20.08 -8.56
C ALA A 44 21.32 -20.71 -8.08
N GLY A 45 21.86 -21.63 -8.90
CA GLY A 45 23.13 -22.29 -8.61
C GLY A 45 23.09 -23.40 -7.56
N THR A 46 21.92 -23.72 -7.00
CA THR A 46 21.76 -24.88 -6.11
C THR A 46 20.98 -25.98 -6.82
N THR A 47 21.60 -27.17 -6.93
CA THR A 47 20.94 -28.37 -7.48
C THR A 47 20.17 -29.15 -6.41
N THR A 48 20.14 -28.66 -5.17
CA THR A 48 19.59 -29.39 -4.04
C THR A 48 18.62 -28.53 -3.24
N GLY A 49 17.39 -28.96 -3.23
CA GLY A 49 16.45 -28.66 -2.17
C GLY A 49 15.30 -27.76 -2.58
N THR A 50 14.20 -28.37 -2.90
CA THR A 50 12.89 -27.78 -2.70
C THR A 50 12.74 -27.49 -1.21
N GLN A 51 12.76 -26.22 -0.84
CA GLN A 51 12.41 -25.82 0.53
C GLN A 51 10.93 -25.48 0.57
N SER A 52 10.22 -26.03 1.51
CA SER A 52 8.85 -25.63 1.81
C SER A 52 8.85 -24.75 3.06
N ASN A 53 8.13 -23.65 3.02
CA ASN A 53 7.93 -22.76 4.16
C ASN A 53 6.43 -22.59 4.40
N ARG A 54 5.98 -22.84 5.62
CA ARG A 54 4.58 -22.77 6.03
C ARG A 54 4.47 -21.91 7.28
N ALA A 55 3.58 -20.96 7.26
CA ALA A 55 3.38 -20.08 8.39
C ALA A 55 1.93 -19.63 8.53
N PHE A 56 1.51 -19.40 9.77
CA PHE A 56 0.35 -18.59 10.09
C PHE A 56 0.81 -17.15 10.30
N GLY A 57 0.05 -16.20 9.76
CA GLY A 57 0.24 -14.78 9.95
C GLY A 57 -0.95 -14.17 10.69
N ARG A 58 -0.71 -13.04 11.31
CA ARG A 58 -1.72 -12.20 11.92
C ARG A 58 -1.40 -10.72 11.65
N GLU A 59 -2.43 -9.94 11.54
CA GLU A 59 -2.37 -8.48 11.45
C GLU A 59 -3.56 -7.93 12.23
N SER A 60 -3.35 -6.97 13.07
CA SER A 60 -4.44 -6.29 13.79
C SER A 60 -4.15 -4.82 13.95
N GLN A 61 -5.21 -4.01 13.80
CA GLN A 61 -5.11 -2.57 13.89
C GLN A 61 -6.26 -2.01 14.73
N ILE A 62 -5.95 -1.04 15.55
CA ILE A 62 -6.93 -0.24 16.28
C ILE A 62 -6.79 1.21 15.83
N ASN A 63 -7.88 1.80 15.35
CA ASN A 63 -7.94 3.19 14.93
C ASN A 63 -8.72 4.00 15.93
N VAL A 64 -8.16 5.10 16.38
CA VAL A 64 -8.81 6.09 17.23
C VAL A 64 -8.96 7.37 16.44
N GLN A 65 -10.19 7.87 16.32
CA GLN A 65 -10.48 9.10 15.59
C GLN A 65 -11.40 10.00 16.41
N ASN A 66 -11.08 11.27 16.46
CA ASN A 66 -11.93 12.31 16.98
C ASN A 66 -12.36 13.26 15.86
N LYS A 67 -13.64 13.55 15.78
CA LYS A 67 -14.23 14.47 14.78
C LYS A 67 -15.05 15.54 15.47
N GLY A 68 -15.05 16.72 14.89
CA GLY A 68 -15.85 17.79 15.41
C GLY A 68 -15.89 19.02 14.51
N LYS A 69 -16.36 20.12 15.07
CA LYS A 69 -16.47 21.40 14.39
C LYS A 69 -15.67 22.45 15.12
N LEU A 70 -14.89 23.21 14.41
CA LEU A 70 -14.12 24.33 14.92
C LEU A 70 -15.02 25.58 15.11
N ASN A 71 -14.58 26.52 15.91
CA ASN A 71 -15.31 27.77 16.19
C ASN A 71 -15.57 28.63 14.94
N ASN A 72 -14.75 28.49 13.91
CA ASN A 72 -14.92 29.17 12.63
C ASN A 72 -15.86 28.44 11.65
N GLY A 73 -16.48 27.33 12.10
CA GLY A 73 -17.41 26.55 11.29
C GLY A 73 -16.81 25.45 10.42
N MET A 74 -15.47 25.34 10.33
CA MET A 74 -14.81 24.22 9.63
C MET A 74 -14.98 22.93 10.43
N ASN A 75 -15.03 21.80 9.72
CA ASN A 75 -14.94 20.50 10.36
C ASN A 75 -13.48 20.10 10.53
N TYR A 76 -13.21 19.26 11.52
CA TYR A 76 -11.91 18.61 11.68
C TYR A 76 -12.06 17.13 11.97
N ALA A 77 -11.02 16.39 11.66
CA ALA A 77 -10.81 15.03 12.13
C ALA A 77 -9.36 14.89 12.58
N ALA A 78 -9.13 14.21 13.68
CA ALA A 78 -7.78 13.90 14.15
C ALA A 78 -7.76 12.45 14.63
N GLY A 79 -6.68 11.75 14.38
CA GLY A 79 -6.61 10.35 14.74
C GLY A 79 -5.22 9.74 14.62
N PHE A 80 -5.17 8.51 15.05
CA PHE A 80 -3.99 7.65 14.91
C PHE A 80 -4.43 6.19 14.86
N SER A 81 -3.54 5.32 14.36
CA SER A 81 -3.71 3.88 14.46
C SER A 81 -2.58 3.25 15.29
N LEU A 82 -2.94 2.16 15.97
CA LEU A 82 -2.00 1.25 16.60
C LEU A 82 -2.07 -0.06 15.83
N GLU A 83 -0.97 -0.43 15.22
CA GLU A 83 -0.84 -1.63 14.42
C GLU A 83 0.05 -2.66 15.10
N LEU A 84 -0.39 -3.91 15.06
CA LEU A 84 0.30 -5.07 15.59
C LEU A 84 0.48 -6.03 14.42
N ASP A 85 1.65 -5.93 13.78
CA ASP A 85 2.01 -6.81 12.68
C ASP A 85 2.83 -7.99 13.16
N GLY A 86 2.43 -9.15 12.73
CA GLY A 86 3.16 -10.37 12.54
C GLY A 86 3.84 -11.01 13.72
N GLU A 87 5.15 -11.07 13.66
CA GLU A 87 5.91 -12.18 14.23
C GLU A 87 6.32 -12.03 15.70
N ARG A 88 6.28 -10.85 16.28
CA ARG A 88 6.75 -10.62 17.65
C ARG A 88 5.76 -9.83 18.48
N ASP A 89 5.57 -10.28 19.71
CA ASP A 89 4.60 -9.73 20.66
C ASP A 89 4.97 -8.33 21.23
N SER A 90 6.06 -7.73 20.76
CA SER A 90 6.63 -6.52 21.36
C SER A 90 6.56 -5.27 20.50
N ASP A 91 6.21 -5.38 19.22
CA ASP A 91 6.31 -4.26 18.30
C ASP A 91 4.90 -3.76 17.91
N MET A 92 4.45 -2.78 18.68
CA MET A 92 3.28 -1.99 18.34
C MET A 92 3.77 -0.72 17.64
N SER A 93 3.38 -0.52 16.39
CA SER A 93 3.66 0.71 15.66
C SER A 93 2.50 1.70 15.82
N ASN A 94 2.84 2.97 15.92
CA ASN A 94 1.89 4.06 15.85
C ASN A 94 1.92 4.60 14.42
N GLU A 95 0.85 4.38 13.70
CA GLU A 95 0.73 4.72 12.29
C GLU A 95 -0.43 5.66 12.02
N ASN A 96 -0.50 6.22 10.83
CA ASN A 96 -1.60 7.07 10.38
C ASN A 96 -1.95 8.21 11.35
N VAL A 97 -0.95 8.84 11.95
CA VAL A 97 -1.18 10.00 12.82
C VAL A 97 -1.52 11.21 11.98
N TYR A 98 -2.67 11.84 12.20
CA TYR A 98 -3.11 12.95 11.37
C TYR A 98 -4.02 13.94 12.07
N MET A 99 -4.09 15.12 11.47
CA MET A 99 -5.09 16.13 11.73
C MET A 99 -5.58 16.74 10.42
N ASP A 100 -6.87 16.60 10.16
CA ASP A 100 -7.56 17.10 8.97
C ASP A 100 -8.36 18.36 9.30
N PHE A 101 -8.28 19.33 8.42
CA PHE A 101 -9.14 20.51 8.40
C PHE A 101 -9.98 20.46 7.13
N ILE A 102 -11.31 20.39 7.30
CA ILE A 102 -12.23 20.06 6.22
C ILE A 102 -13.15 21.24 5.95
N SER A 103 -13.11 21.76 4.72
CA SER A 103 -13.96 22.84 4.25
C SER A 103 -14.59 22.47 2.89
N GLY A 104 -15.89 22.14 2.90
CA GLY A 104 -16.57 21.64 1.72
C GLY A 104 -15.91 20.39 1.16
N ASP A 105 -15.47 20.45 -0.09
CA ASP A 105 -14.81 19.33 -0.81
C ASP A 105 -13.29 19.31 -0.65
N THR A 106 -12.73 20.25 0.12
CA THR A 106 -11.29 20.38 0.36
C THR A 106 -10.92 19.89 1.74
N THR A 107 -9.93 19.04 1.85
CA THR A 107 -9.29 18.60 3.10
C THR A 107 -7.82 19.00 3.08
N LEU A 108 -7.39 19.71 4.10
CA LEU A 108 -5.99 19.96 4.42
C LEU A 108 -5.58 19.03 5.54
N THR A 109 -4.56 18.23 5.31
CA THR A 109 -4.06 17.22 6.25
C THR A 109 -2.67 17.57 6.74
N PHE A 110 -2.44 17.44 8.03
CA PHE A 110 -1.12 17.41 8.63
C PHE A 110 -0.95 16.07 9.33
N GLY A 111 0.05 15.29 8.94
CA GLY A 111 0.15 13.92 9.50
C GLY A 111 1.25 13.07 8.90
N VAL A 112 1.23 11.83 9.34
CA VAL A 112 2.09 10.75 8.87
C VAL A 112 1.21 9.71 8.22
N ASP A 113 1.62 9.18 7.07
CA ASP A 113 1.04 8.01 6.39
C ASP A 113 -0.45 8.09 6.03
N HIS A 114 -0.98 9.29 5.88
CA HIS A 114 -2.44 9.50 5.74
C HIS A 114 -2.92 9.74 4.30
N ILE A 115 -2.10 10.23 3.39
CA ILE A 115 -2.49 10.58 2.00
C ILE A 115 -1.74 9.79 0.93
N GLN A 116 -0.79 8.98 1.30
CA GLN A 116 0.03 8.26 0.34
C GLN A 116 -0.75 7.15 -0.37
N ASN A 117 -0.62 7.08 -1.69
CA ASN A 117 -1.35 6.14 -2.54
C ASN A 117 -0.42 5.40 -3.52
N THR A 118 0.87 5.41 -3.27
CA THR A 118 1.89 4.83 -4.15
C THR A 118 1.80 3.30 -4.25
N ASN A 119 1.19 2.65 -3.26
CA ASN A 119 0.96 1.20 -3.20
C ASN A 119 -0.36 0.74 -3.85
N ARG A 120 -1.16 1.67 -4.36
CA ARG A 120 -2.49 1.33 -4.90
C ARG A 120 -2.38 0.44 -6.13
N THR A 121 -3.22 -0.58 -6.20
CA THR A 121 -3.40 -1.40 -7.41
C THR A 121 -4.86 -1.47 -7.85
N LEU A 122 -5.08 -1.51 -9.15
CA LEU A 122 -6.35 -1.85 -9.81
C LEU A 122 -6.19 -3.07 -10.73
N GLY A 123 -4.96 -3.57 -10.89
CA GLY A 123 -4.63 -4.77 -11.62
C GLY A 123 -4.90 -6.04 -10.82
N ILE A 124 -4.68 -6.02 -9.53
CA ILE A 124 -5.00 -7.14 -8.64
C ILE A 124 -6.40 -6.90 -8.06
N LEU A 125 -7.37 -7.69 -8.51
CA LEU A 125 -8.80 -7.46 -8.21
C LEU A 125 -9.28 -8.23 -6.98
N ILE A 126 -8.68 -9.36 -6.69
CA ILE A 126 -8.95 -10.22 -5.54
C ILE A 126 -7.62 -10.78 -5.04
N GLY A 127 -7.38 -10.71 -3.74
CA GLY A 127 -6.17 -11.21 -3.11
C GLY A 127 -5.14 -10.14 -2.84
N GLU A 128 -3.96 -10.58 -2.52
CA GLU A 128 -2.78 -9.76 -2.27
C GLU A 128 -1.96 -9.64 -3.56
N ASP A 129 -1.21 -8.58 -3.71
CA ASP A 129 -0.30 -8.42 -4.85
C ASP A 129 0.99 -9.25 -4.68
N ALA A 130 1.82 -9.29 -5.71
CA ALA A 130 3.03 -10.10 -5.71
C ALA A 130 4.05 -9.64 -4.65
N SER A 131 4.10 -8.36 -4.33
CA SER A 131 5.01 -7.81 -3.32
C SER A 131 4.61 -8.27 -1.92
N ASP A 132 3.32 -8.21 -1.55
CA ASP A 132 2.81 -8.66 -0.26
C ASP A 132 2.98 -10.18 -0.08
N LEU A 133 2.74 -10.93 -1.15
CA LEU A 133 2.88 -12.38 -1.12
C LEU A 133 4.32 -12.83 -0.96
N THR A 134 5.28 -12.07 -1.50
CA THR A 134 6.71 -12.36 -1.40
C THR A 134 7.40 -11.66 -0.24
N ALA A 135 6.74 -10.72 0.44
CA ALA A 135 7.27 -10.04 1.61
C ALA A 135 7.57 -11.04 2.76
N GLY A 136 8.63 -10.76 3.50
CA GLY A 136 9.05 -11.60 4.62
C GLY A 136 9.62 -12.96 4.22
N ASN A 137 9.88 -13.18 2.95
CA ASN A 137 10.52 -14.40 2.50
C ASN A 137 12.03 -14.36 2.84
N ALA A 138 12.45 -15.19 3.79
CA ALA A 138 13.86 -15.26 4.21
C ALA A 138 14.81 -15.83 3.15
N ILE A 139 14.28 -16.34 2.04
CA ILE A 139 15.02 -17.14 1.06
C ILE A 139 15.33 -16.36 -0.22
N ALA A 140 14.50 -15.38 -0.59
CA ALA A 140 14.73 -14.51 -1.75
C ALA A 140 14.38 -13.07 -1.43
N THR A 141 15.20 -12.16 -1.93
CA THR A 141 14.86 -10.74 -1.95
C THR A 141 13.93 -10.51 -3.13
N SER A 142 12.64 -10.38 -2.87
CA SER A 142 11.68 -10.01 -3.91
C SER A 142 11.95 -8.59 -4.40
N ASN A 143 11.93 -8.41 -5.70
CA ASN A 143 12.03 -7.10 -6.33
C ASN A 143 10.66 -6.54 -6.74
N PHE A 144 9.55 -7.25 -6.52
CA PHE A 144 8.22 -6.74 -6.83
C PHE A 144 7.95 -5.43 -6.10
N ILE A 145 7.37 -4.47 -6.83
CA ILE A 145 7.13 -3.11 -6.35
C ILE A 145 5.87 -3.08 -5.50
N GLN A 146 6.02 -2.88 -4.20
CA GLN A 146 4.89 -2.59 -3.31
C GLN A 146 4.38 -1.17 -3.55
N SER A 147 5.28 -0.20 -3.41
CA SER A 147 5.00 1.22 -3.63
C SER A 147 5.87 1.74 -4.77
N ALA A 148 5.27 2.44 -5.73
CA ALA A 148 6.03 3.07 -6.79
C ALA A 148 6.85 4.24 -6.23
N GLY A 149 8.15 4.25 -6.54
CA GLY A 149 9.07 5.29 -6.09
C GLY A 149 9.42 5.22 -4.63
N ALA A 150 9.46 6.37 -3.98
CA ALA A 150 9.81 6.49 -2.58
C ALA A 150 8.66 6.05 -1.66
N ASN A 151 8.99 5.30 -0.65
CA ASN A 151 8.10 5.04 0.47
C ASN A 151 8.42 6.02 1.60
N SER A 152 7.75 7.18 1.61
CA SER A 152 7.85 8.17 2.68
C SER A 152 6.82 7.94 3.79
N ALA A 153 6.32 6.72 3.92
CA ALA A 153 5.23 6.33 4.81
C ALA A 153 5.38 6.80 6.26
N GLN A 154 6.60 7.03 6.71
CA GLN A 154 6.86 7.46 8.08
C GLN A 154 7.26 8.94 8.21
N ALA A 155 7.17 9.71 7.14
CA ALA A 155 7.51 11.13 7.18
C ALA A 155 6.30 11.98 7.56
N MET A 156 6.49 12.93 8.47
CA MET A 156 5.51 13.96 8.77
C MET A 156 5.40 14.93 7.61
N GLY A 157 4.20 15.17 7.13
CA GLY A 157 3.98 16.03 5.99
C GLY A 157 2.67 16.79 6.02
N LEU A 158 2.50 17.62 5.01
CA LEU A 158 1.32 18.41 4.74
C LEU A 158 0.70 17.95 3.44
N GLY A 159 -0.59 17.71 3.45
CA GLY A 159 -1.33 17.27 2.28
C GLY A 159 -2.59 18.06 2.03
N VAL A 160 -3.03 18.04 0.80
CA VAL A 160 -4.34 18.56 0.41
C VAL A 160 -5.05 17.54 -0.48
N VAL A 161 -6.34 17.36 -0.22
CA VAL A 161 -7.23 16.57 -1.08
C VAL A 161 -8.39 17.47 -1.51
N GLN A 162 -8.62 17.52 -2.82
CA GLN A 162 -9.77 18.19 -3.42
C GLN A 162 -10.68 17.16 -4.08
N ASN A 163 -11.86 16.98 -3.52
CA ASN A 163 -12.88 16.12 -4.11
C ASN A 163 -13.63 16.86 -5.24
N THR A 164 -13.95 16.13 -6.28
CA THR A 164 -14.74 16.60 -7.41
C THR A 164 -15.74 15.52 -7.84
N PRO A 165 -16.74 15.82 -8.69
CA PRO A 165 -17.66 14.81 -9.21
C PRO A 165 -16.99 13.68 -10.01
N VAL A 166 -15.78 13.90 -10.52
CA VAL A 166 -15.07 12.93 -11.37
C VAL A 166 -13.97 12.17 -10.61
N GLY A 167 -13.63 12.60 -9.40
CA GLY A 167 -12.62 11.97 -8.56
C GLY A 167 -11.95 12.96 -7.61
N SER A 168 -10.94 12.50 -6.89
CA SER A 168 -10.17 13.27 -5.91
C SER A 168 -8.78 13.55 -6.44
N PHE A 169 -8.35 14.80 -6.37
CA PHE A 169 -6.98 15.22 -6.56
C PHE A 169 -6.29 15.33 -5.21
N SER A 170 -5.04 14.90 -5.12
CA SER A 170 -4.25 14.99 -3.91
C SER A 170 -2.86 15.55 -4.18
N ALA A 171 -2.31 16.26 -3.21
CA ALA A 171 -0.91 16.63 -3.17
C ALA A 171 -0.39 16.42 -1.74
N TRP A 172 0.81 15.90 -1.62
CA TRP A 172 1.49 15.66 -0.36
C TRP A 172 2.91 16.20 -0.42
N TYR A 173 3.36 16.80 0.66
CA TYR A 173 4.72 17.30 0.81
C TYR A 173 5.25 16.96 2.20
N ALA A 174 6.35 16.23 2.26
CA ALA A 174 7.14 16.02 3.47
C ALA A 174 8.47 16.76 3.33
N PRO A 175 8.79 17.71 4.23
CA PRO A 175 10.01 18.51 4.13
C PRO A 175 11.29 17.69 4.32
N THR A 176 11.17 16.53 4.91
CA THR A 176 12.23 15.53 5.07
C THR A 176 11.62 14.16 5.15
N ASN A 177 12.29 13.15 4.63
CA ASN A 177 11.90 11.76 4.83
C ASN A 177 12.44 11.16 6.15
N ALA A 178 12.96 11.99 7.05
CA ALA A 178 13.40 11.56 8.36
C ALA A 178 12.18 11.25 9.24
N ASN A 179 12.21 10.10 9.90
CA ASN A 179 11.28 9.78 10.96
C ASN A 179 11.60 10.66 12.19
N THR A 180 10.71 11.58 12.54
CA THR A 180 10.87 12.46 13.69
C THR A 180 10.20 11.83 14.90
N GLY A 181 10.99 11.37 15.86
CA GLY A 181 10.48 10.63 17.02
C GLY A 181 9.77 11.44 18.10
N SER A 182 9.76 12.79 18.07
CA SER A 182 9.05 13.64 19.04
C SER A 182 8.98 15.10 18.56
N ASP A 183 8.02 15.83 19.12
CA ASP A 183 7.75 17.26 18.87
C ASP A 183 8.98 18.17 19.05
N ASP A 184 9.92 17.77 19.95
CA ASP A 184 11.08 18.58 20.30
C ASP A 184 12.33 18.26 19.45
N ASN A 185 12.27 17.26 18.57
CA ASN A 185 13.41 16.79 17.80
C ASN A 185 13.23 16.99 16.29
N VAL A 186 12.98 18.21 15.89
CA VAL A 186 12.97 18.57 14.47
C VAL A 186 14.35 18.31 13.86
N GLY A 187 14.43 17.38 12.90
CA GLY A 187 15.68 17.06 12.19
C GLY A 187 16.67 16.16 12.95
N ARG A 188 16.24 15.45 14.02
CA ARG A 188 17.08 14.46 14.70
C ARG A 188 16.51 13.06 14.57
N LYS A 189 17.36 12.12 14.20
CA LYS A 189 17.05 10.69 14.29
C LYS A 189 17.07 10.24 15.75
N ALA A 190 15.97 9.67 16.22
CA ALA A 190 15.92 9.07 17.55
C ALA A 190 17.05 8.04 17.70
N GLY A 191 17.91 8.18 18.73
CA GLY A 191 19.00 7.26 19.04
C GLY A 191 20.34 7.53 18.35
N ALA A 192 20.50 8.57 17.55
CA ALA A 192 21.81 8.96 17.03
C ALA A 192 22.66 9.61 18.12
N THR A 193 23.75 8.94 18.49
CA THR A 193 24.75 9.47 19.45
C THR A 193 25.71 10.48 18.83
N THR A 194 25.58 10.75 17.53
CA THR A 194 26.43 11.71 16.79
C THR A 194 25.63 12.93 16.38
N THR A 195 26.26 14.09 16.51
CA THR A 195 25.76 15.42 16.17
C THR A 195 25.56 15.67 14.65
N ALA A 196 25.48 14.64 13.82
CA ALA A 196 25.09 14.81 12.44
C ALA A 196 23.63 15.24 12.41
N LEU A 197 23.40 16.50 12.11
CA LEU A 197 22.11 17.01 11.71
C LEU A 197 21.68 16.18 10.50
N GLU A 198 20.47 15.62 10.54
CA GLU A 198 19.87 14.99 9.34
C GLU A 198 19.41 16.05 8.32
N SER A 199 20.10 17.19 8.28
CA SER A 199 19.90 18.30 7.38
C SER A 199 20.13 17.96 5.90
N ASP A 200 20.65 16.75 5.63
CA ASP A 200 20.98 16.32 4.27
C ASP A 200 19.90 15.43 3.67
N ARG A 201 18.76 15.24 4.35
CA ARG A 201 17.60 14.56 3.76
C ARG A 201 16.71 15.56 3.05
N GLU A 202 16.54 15.34 1.77
CA GLU A 202 15.70 16.19 0.93
C GLU A 202 14.22 15.87 1.13
N SER A 203 13.37 16.75 0.63
CA SER A 203 11.93 16.62 0.72
C SER A 203 11.39 15.53 -0.20
N THR A 204 10.22 15.02 0.16
CA THR A 204 9.41 14.15 -0.69
C THR A 204 8.13 14.86 -1.06
N PHE A 205 7.66 14.71 -2.29
CA PHE A 205 6.33 15.12 -2.67
C PHE A 205 5.60 14.02 -3.44
N GLU A 206 4.26 14.04 -3.36
CA GLU A 206 3.38 13.20 -4.15
C GLU A 206 2.26 14.05 -4.75
N LEU A 207 1.92 13.77 -6.01
CA LEU A 207 0.74 14.29 -6.69
C LEU A 207 -0.13 13.12 -7.11
N GLY A 208 -1.43 13.25 -6.93
CA GLY A 208 -2.34 12.16 -7.21
C GLY A 208 -3.69 12.56 -7.74
N PHE A 209 -4.26 11.61 -8.47
CA PHE A 209 -5.66 11.58 -8.85
C PHE A 209 -6.20 10.18 -8.65
N ALA A 210 -7.42 10.07 -8.12
CA ALA A 210 -8.16 8.81 -8.07
C ALA A 210 -9.64 9.07 -8.30
N GLY A 211 -10.24 8.39 -9.28
CA GLY A 211 -11.64 8.63 -9.58
C GLY A 211 -12.18 7.79 -10.71
N ASN A 212 -13.38 8.14 -11.17
CA ASN A 212 -14.06 7.44 -12.24
C ASN A 212 -14.18 8.26 -13.53
N LEU A 213 -13.62 9.47 -13.57
CA LEU A 213 -13.68 10.41 -14.70
C LEU A 213 -15.10 10.66 -15.22
N GLY A 214 -16.12 10.52 -14.37
CA GLY A 214 -17.53 10.61 -14.74
C GLY A 214 -18.10 9.38 -15.47
N VAL A 215 -17.33 8.31 -15.64
CA VAL A 215 -17.74 7.09 -16.33
C VAL A 215 -18.16 6.03 -15.32
N LYS A 216 -19.39 5.56 -15.44
CA LYS A 216 -19.92 4.51 -14.56
C LYS A 216 -19.17 3.19 -14.75
N GLY A 217 -18.76 2.59 -13.66
CA GLY A 217 -18.01 1.32 -13.66
C GLY A 217 -16.50 1.46 -13.86
N LEU A 218 -16.02 2.63 -14.26
CA LEU A 218 -14.60 2.93 -14.36
C LEU A 218 -14.05 3.33 -12.99
N ASN A 219 -12.87 2.83 -12.64
CA ASN A 219 -12.00 3.39 -11.60
C ASN A 219 -10.64 3.64 -12.21
N THR A 220 -10.02 4.76 -11.88
CA THR A 220 -8.68 5.11 -12.36
C THR A 220 -7.88 5.71 -11.22
N HIS A 221 -6.56 5.60 -11.32
CA HIS A 221 -5.64 6.39 -10.52
C HIS A 221 -4.41 6.78 -11.33
N LEU A 222 -3.81 7.88 -10.91
CA LEU A 222 -2.50 8.36 -11.36
C LEU A 222 -1.82 9.00 -10.15
N PHE A 223 -0.68 8.46 -9.73
CA PHE A 223 0.15 8.99 -8.66
C PHE A 223 1.58 9.13 -9.15
N TYR A 224 2.18 10.25 -8.85
CA TYR A 224 3.58 10.52 -9.07
C TYR A 224 4.20 10.97 -7.76
N ASN A 225 5.35 10.43 -7.42
CA ASN A 225 6.13 10.91 -6.29
C ASN A 225 7.61 11.09 -6.65
N GLU A 226 8.28 11.90 -5.85
CA GLU A 226 9.71 12.13 -5.93
C GLU A 226 10.26 12.29 -4.52
N GLU A 227 11.29 11.55 -4.20
CA GLU A 227 12.08 11.68 -2.99
C GLU A 227 13.47 12.13 -3.37
N GLY A 228 13.90 13.25 -2.80
CA GLY A 228 15.26 13.76 -2.98
C GLY A 228 16.30 12.92 -2.23
N LYS A 229 17.56 13.31 -2.41
CA LYS A 229 18.71 12.58 -1.84
C LYS A 229 18.68 12.49 -0.34
N ASN A 230 19.00 11.31 0.15
CA ASN A 230 19.21 11.06 1.58
C ASN A 230 20.66 11.35 1.98
N ALA A 231 20.86 11.81 3.21
CA ALA A 231 22.21 11.91 3.80
C ALA A 231 22.95 10.56 3.71
N GLY A 232 24.07 10.56 3.04
CA GLY A 232 24.83 9.36 2.76
C GLY A 232 24.30 8.49 1.61
N ASN A 233 23.11 8.77 1.07
CA ASN A 233 22.60 8.23 -0.18
C ASN A 233 22.68 9.29 -1.26
N THR A 234 23.40 8.99 -2.30
CA THR A 234 23.52 9.81 -3.50
C THR A 234 22.42 9.49 -4.51
N ARG A 235 21.23 9.09 -4.03
CA ARG A 235 20.16 8.57 -4.88
C ARG A 235 18.89 9.38 -4.74
N ASP A 236 18.39 9.85 -5.86
CA ASP A 236 17.02 10.34 -6.00
C ASP A 236 16.12 9.19 -6.41
N THR A 237 14.89 9.17 -5.92
CA THR A 237 13.92 8.14 -6.29
C THR A 237 12.67 8.80 -6.83
N GLN A 238 12.23 8.37 -8.00
CA GLN A 238 10.97 8.80 -8.60
C GLN A 238 10.04 7.62 -8.78
N GLY A 239 8.75 7.86 -8.67
CA GLY A 239 7.73 6.84 -8.85
C GLY A 239 6.54 7.31 -9.65
N LEU A 240 6.03 6.40 -10.47
CA LEU A 240 4.78 6.56 -11.19
C LEU A 240 3.91 5.34 -10.93
N ASN A 241 2.67 5.58 -10.52
CA ASN A 241 1.66 4.53 -10.35
C ASN A 241 0.41 4.94 -11.13
N VAL A 242 0.08 4.22 -12.18
CA VAL A 242 -1.11 4.46 -13.00
C VAL A 242 -1.91 3.18 -13.13
N GLY A 243 -3.24 3.30 -12.96
CA GLY A 243 -4.10 2.14 -13.07
C GLY A 243 -5.51 2.48 -13.50
N ALA A 244 -6.17 1.48 -14.06
CA ALA A 244 -7.58 1.53 -14.40
C ALA A 244 -8.23 0.17 -14.18
N SER A 245 -9.48 0.18 -13.71
CA SER A 245 -10.33 -1.00 -13.74
C SER A 245 -11.71 -0.64 -14.24
N TYR A 246 -12.34 -1.57 -14.95
CA TYR A 246 -13.68 -1.37 -15.50
C TYR A 246 -14.60 -2.54 -15.15
N ASN A 247 -15.72 -2.21 -14.52
CA ASN A 247 -16.75 -3.16 -14.14
C ASN A 247 -17.86 -3.23 -15.20
N MET A 248 -18.05 -4.39 -15.80
CA MET A 248 -19.05 -4.72 -16.82
C MET A 248 -20.18 -5.60 -16.27
N GLY A 249 -20.57 -5.37 -15.03
CA GLY A 249 -21.57 -6.18 -14.34
C GLY A 249 -20.95 -7.31 -13.53
N GLN A 250 -20.97 -8.53 -14.02
CA GLN A 250 -20.32 -9.65 -13.33
C GLN A 250 -18.81 -9.72 -13.59
N ILE A 251 -18.32 -9.09 -14.65
CA ILE A 251 -16.90 -9.11 -15.01
C ILE A 251 -16.28 -7.76 -14.66
N THR A 252 -15.11 -7.78 -14.04
CA THR A 252 -14.25 -6.63 -13.86
C THR A 252 -12.89 -6.94 -14.48
N VAL A 253 -12.36 -6.03 -15.26
CA VAL A 253 -10.99 -6.09 -15.77
C VAL A 253 -10.18 -4.97 -15.13
N GLY A 254 -8.91 -5.20 -14.87
CA GLY A 254 -8.05 -4.22 -14.22
C GLY A 254 -6.61 -4.27 -14.74
N TYR A 255 -5.97 -3.11 -14.68
CA TYR A 255 -4.57 -2.93 -15.01
C TYR A 255 -3.96 -1.89 -14.08
N THR A 256 -2.73 -2.12 -13.65
CA THR A 256 -1.88 -1.14 -12.97
C THR A 256 -0.46 -1.25 -13.48
N ARG A 257 0.17 -0.11 -13.67
CA ARG A 257 1.60 0.00 -13.91
C ARG A 257 2.24 0.81 -12.79
N LYS A 258 3.25 0.23 -12.17
CA LYS A 258 4.11 0.86 -11.17
C LYS A 258 5.51 1.01 -11.75
N GLU A 259 6.07 2.19 -11.70
CA GLU A 259 7.45 2.46 -12.11
C GLU A 259 8.21 3.05 -10.93
N THR A 260 9.45 2.62 -10.76
CA THR A 260 10.38 3.18 -9.78
C THR A 260 11.72 3.41 -10.46
N GLU A 261 12.15 4.64 -10.50
CA GLU A 261 13.45 5.04 -11.00
C GLU A 261 14.31 5.48 -9.83
N VAL A 262 15.43 4.83 -9.65
CA VAL A 262 16.44 5.20 -8.64
C VAL A 262 17.66 5.72 -9.38
N GLN A 263 17.87 7.04 -9.33
CA GLN A 263 19.04 7.69 -9.92
C GLN A 263 20.16 7.79 -8.88
N SER A 264 21.35 7.33 -9.23
CA SER A 264 22.54 7.42 -8.39
C SER A 264 23.63 8.24 -9.08
N THR A 265 24.42 8.96 -8.30
CA THR A 265 25.65 9.63 -8.82
C THR A 265 26.64 8.61 -9.40
N THR A 266 26.51 7.34 -9.04
CA THR A 266 27.24 6.24 -9.65
C THR A 266 26.30 5.49 -10.59
N THR A 267 26.47 5.64 -11.90
CA THR A 267 25.60 5.06 -12.93
C THR A 267 25.33 3.55 -12.75
N ALA A 268 26.31 2.79 -12.27
CA ALA A 268 26.16 1.37 -11.99
C ALA A 268 25.15 1.03 -10.87
N LEU A 269 24.71 2.03 -10.09
CA LEU A 269 23.73 1.90 -9.01
C LEU A 269 22.37 2.48 -9.38
N SER A 270 22.23 3.07 -10.56
CA SER A 270 20.91 3.50 -11.06
C SER A 270 20.12 2.30 -11.55
N ILE A 271 18.84 2.27 -11.20
CA ILE A 271 17.96 1.13 -11.49
C ILE A 271 16.59 1.69 -11.86
N ASP A 272 16.03 1.19 -12.96
CA ASP A 272 14.63 1.38 -13.31
C ASP A 272 13.91 0.05 -13.15
N LEU A 273 12.82 0.08 -12.43
CA LEU A 273 11.91 -1.04 -12.24
C LEU A 273 10.55 -0.67 -12.83
N LYS A 274 9.95 -1.58 -13.58
CA LYS A 274 8.64 -1.40 -14.19
C LYS A 274 7.81 -2.64 -13.94
N GLN A 275 6.70 -2.47 -13.23
CA GLN A 275 5.79 -3.56 -12.89
C GLN A 275 4.44 -3.34 -13.55
N ASP A 276 4.01 -4.32 -14.31
CA ASP A 276 2.68 -4.38 -14.90
C ASP A 276 1.83 -5.43 -14.17
N GLU A 277 0.63 -5.08 -13.77
CA GLU A 277 -0.34 -5.93 -13.08
C GLU A 277 -1.63 -5.99 -13.88
N PHE A 278 -2.12 -7.19 -14.15
CA PHE A 278 -3.38 -7.43 -14.87
C PHE A 278 -4.28 -8.36 -14.06
N GLY A 279 -5.57 -8.07 -14.08
CA GLY A 279 -6.56 -8.91 -13.43
C GLY A 279 -7.87 -8.96 -14.18
N ILE A 280 -8.51 -10.13 -14.08
CA ILE A 280 -9.90 -10.33 -14.50
C ILE A 280 -10.61 -11.02 -13.35
N ALA A 281 -11.71 -10.43 -12.89
CA ALA A 281 -12.56 -10.99 -11.84
C ALA A 281 -13.95 -11.27 -12.36
N PHE A 282 -14.55 -12.36 -11.90
CA PHE A 282 -15.91 -12.77 -12.19
C PHE A 282 -16.71 -12.96 -10.90
N ALA A 283 -17.72 -12.12 -10.70
CA ALA A 283 -18.66 -12.23 -9.60
C ALA A 283 -19.69 -13.34 -9.90
N VAL A 284 -19.46 -14.51 -9.34
CA VAL A 284 -20.36 -15.67 -9.48
C VAL A 284 -21.74 -15.36 -8.87
N ASN A 285 -21.72 -14.73 -7.69
CA ASN A 285 -22.88 -14.24 -6.97
C ASN A 285 -22.43 -13.09 -6.03
N PRO A 286 -23.34 -12.47 -5.24
CA PRO A 286 -22.97 -11.36 -4.35
C PRO A 286 -21.92 -11.69 -3.28
N GLN A 287 -21.72 -12.96 -2.94
CA GLN A 287 -20.78 -13.42 -1.93
C GLN A 287 -19.47 -13.97 -2.52
N LEU A 288 -19.53 -14.54 -3.73
CA LEU A 288 -18.42 -15.30 -4.32
C LEU A 288 -17.89 -14.60 -5.56
N THR A 289 -16.60 -14.34 -5.58
CA THR A 289 -15.87 -13.80 -6.74
C THR A 289 -14.64 -14.67 -7.01
N LEU A 290 -14.39 -14.94 -8.27
CA LEU A 290 -13.18 -15.63 -8.76
C LEU A 290 -12.35 -14.61 -9.54
N ALA A 291 -11.01 -14.72 -9.49
CA ALA A 291 -10.14 -13.86 -10.28
C ALA A 291 -8.92 -14.63 -10.79
N VAL A 292 -8.35 -14.12 -11.87
CA VAL A 292 -7.02 -14.45 -12.36
C VAL A 292 -6.19 -13.18 -12.36
N ASN A 293 -4.94 -13.29 -11.93
CA ASN A 293 -4.01 -12.18 -11.82
C ASN A 293 -2.69 -12.55 -12.51
N TYR A 294 -2.07 -11.55 -13.11
CA TYR A 294 -0.73 -11.64 -13.70
C TYR A 294 0.05 -10.40 -13.33
N THR A 295 1.28 -10.58 -12.86
CA THR A 295 2.22 -9.50 -12.58
C THR A 295 3.55 -9.81 -13.28
N GLN A 296 4.11 -8.82 -13.94
CA GLN A 296 5.44 -8.87 -14.55
C GLN A 296 6.26 -7.68 -14.04
N LEU A 297 7.48 -7.92 -13.65
CA LEU A 297 8.45 -6.91 -13.25
C LEU A 297 9.67 -6.96 -14.16
N ASP A 298 9.94 -5.87 -14.85
CA ASP A 298 11.13 -5.62 -15.64
C ASP A 298 12.14 -4.78 -14.85
N SER A 299 13.43 -5.07 -15.00
CA SER A 299 14.53 -4.39 -14.31
C SER A 299 15.62 -3.99 -15.30
N SER A 300 16.07 -2.75 -15.26
CA SER A 300 17.15 -2.24 -16.10
C SER A 300 18.55 -2.74 -15.72
N LYS A 301 18.67 -3.57 -14.68
CA LYS A 301 19.97 -4.15 -14.30
C LYS A 301 20.52 -5.04 -15.42
N ALA A 302 21.82 -4.94 -15.66
CA ALA A 302 22.50 -5.79 -16.64
C ALA A 302 22.28 -7.27 -16.32
N ALA A 303 21.91 -8.05 -17.34
CA ALA A 303 21.58 -9.48 -17.26
C ALA A 303 20.37 -9.83 -16.36
N ALA A 304 19.56 -8.85 -15.98
CA ALA A 304 18.27 -9.13 -15.33
C ALA A 304 17.34 -9.85 -16.31
N VAL A 305 16.47 -10.68 -15.75
CA VAL A 305 15.34 -11.30 -16.44
C VAL A 305 14.06 -10.85 -15.74
N ASP A 306 12.95 -10.84 -16.45
CA ASP A 306 11.68 -10.44 -15.91
C ASP A 306 11.25 -11.37 -14.78
N ALA A 307 10.80 -10.80 -13.67
CA ALA A 307 10.13 -11.56 -12.64
C ALA A 307 8.63 -11.63 -12.96
N GLU A 308 8.03 -12.79 -12.74
CA GLU A 308 6.63 -13.03 -13.02
C GLU A 308 5.89 -13.65 -11.85
N ALA A 309 4.62 -13.25 -11.69
CA ALA A 309 3.67 -13.91 -10.80
C ALA A 309 2.36 -14.17 -11.55
N LYS A 310 1.88 -15.40 -11.50
CA LYS A 310 0.63 -15.85 -12.12
C LYS A 310 -0.26 -16.45 -11.04
N GLY A 311 -1.47 -15.95 -10.90
CA GLY A 311 -2.34 -16.36 -9.80
C GLY A 311 -3.80 -16.56 -10.17
N VAL A 312 -4.43 -17.42 -9.37
CA VAL A 312 -5.89 -17.57 -9.32
C VAL A 312 -6.35 -17.29 -7.91
N SER A 313 -7.45 -16.56 -7.78
CA SER A 313 -7.95 -16.12 -6.48
C SER A 313 -9.44 -16.39 -6.35
N ILE A 314 -9.87 -16.63 -5.13
CA ILE A 314 -11.26 -16.77 -4.72
C ILE A 314 -11.52 -15.83 -3.55
N GLY A 315 -12.52 -14.97 -3.67
CA GLY A 315 -13.01 -14.11 -2.60
C GLY A 315 -14.39 -14.55 -2.15
N TYR A 316 -14.57 -14.74 -0.86
CA TYR A 316 -15.86 -15.10 -0.28
C TYR A 316 -16.23 -14.16 0.87
N ASN A 317 -17.40 -13.53 0.76
CA ASN A 317 -17.91 -12.58 1.73
C ASN A 317 -18.99 -13.22 2.61
N LEU A 318 -18.72 -13.31 3.89
CA LEU A 318 -19.60 -13.83 4.93
C LEU A 318 -20.30 -12.72 5.76
N GLY A 319 -20.41 -11.52 5.20
CA GLY A 319 -20.92 -10.35 5.89
C GLY A 319 -19.80 -9.61 6.62
N PRO A 320 -19.65 -9.72 7.95
CA PRO A 320 -18.57 -9.05 8.67
C PRO A 320 -17.18 -9.67 8.43
N VAL A 321 -17.13 -10.90 7.94
CA VAL A 321 -15.88 -11.61 7.64
C VAL A 321 -15.73 -11.80 6.14
N SER A 322 -14.58 -11.44 5.60
CA SER A 322 -14.17 -11.76 4.23
C SER A 322 -13.07 -12.82 4.26
N ILE A 323 -13.12 -13.76 3.32
CA ILE A 323 -12.11 -14.79 3.13
C ILE A 323 -11.57 -14.67 1.72
N VAL A 324 -10.25 -14.69 1.58
CA VAL A 324 -9.55 -14.75 0.30
C VAL A 324 -8.67 -15.98 0.30
N GLY A 325 -8.78 -16.80 -0.75
CA GLY A 325 -7.84 -17.87 -1.07
C GLY A 325 -7.14 -17.52 -2.37
N GLN A 326 -5.84 -17.80 -2.46
CA GLN A 326 -5.05 -17.49 -3.63
C GLN A 326 -3.99 -18.56 -3.85
N TYR A 327 -3.79 -18.94 -5.11
CA TYR A 327 -2.68 -19.79 -5.53
C TYR A 327 -1.89 -19.05 -6.60
N ASN A 328 -0.59 -18.94 -6.40
CA ASN A 328 0.31 -18.22 -7.28
C ASN A 328 1.51 -19.08 -7.64
N ARG A 329 1.97 -18.93 -8.87
CA ARG A 329 3.28 -19.36 -9.33
C ARG A 329 4.15 -18.14 -9.55
N PHE A 330 5.33 -18.18 -8.95
CA PHE A 330 6.37 -17.16 -9.07
C PHE A 330 7.55 -17.67 -9.88
N GLU A 331 8.09 -16.82 -10.72
CA GLU A 331 9.27 -17.10 -11.55
C GLU A 331 10.23 -15.91 -11.49
N ASN A 332 11.52 -16.18 -11.27
CA ASN A 332 12.62 -15.19 -11.29
C ASN A 332 12.40 -13.98 -10.34
N VAL A 333 11.86 -14.18 -9.14
CA VAL A 333 11.44 -13.06 -8.24
C VAL A 333 12.58 -12.11 -7.83
N ASP A 334 13.82 -12.53 -8.00
CA ASP A 334 15.03 -11.74 -7.78
C ASP A 334 15.63 -11.16 -9.08
N ASN A 335 14.91 -11.28 -10.20
CA ASN A 335 15.33 -10.92 -11.55
C ASN A 335 16.58 -11.71 -12.04
N VAL A 336 16.80 -12.91 -11.54
CA VAL A 336 17.85 -13.83 -11.98
C VAL A 336 17.22 -15.06 -12.61
N ALA A 337 17.71 -15.45 -13.79
CA ALA A 337 17.17 -16.59 -14.54
C ALA A 337 17.21 -17.90 -13.73
N ASN A 338 16.09 -18.60 -13.71
CA ASN A 338 15.89 -19.85 -12.97
C ASN A 338 16.15 -19.74 -11.47
N SER A 339 15.92 -18.56 -10.89
CA SER A 339 16.05 -18.32 -9.46
C SER A 339 14.75 -17.74 -8.90
N GLY A 340 14.44 -18.02 -7.63
CA GLY A 340 13.22 -17.56 -7.01
C GLY A 340 11.96 -18.13 -7.67
N GLU A 341 11.99 -19.36 -8.16
CA GLU A 341 10.79 -20.05 -8.64
C GLU A 341 10.13 -20.80 -7.51
N PHE A 342 8.83 -20.59 -7.30
CA PHE A 342 8.03 -21.33 -6.32
C PHE A 342 6.54 -21.22 -6.58
N ASP A 343 5.82 -22.17 -6.02
CA ASP A 343 4.36 -22.12 -5.91
C ASP A 343 3.96 -21.70 -4.50
N GLN A 344 2.91 -20.88 -4.40
CA GLN A 344 2.42 -20.42 -3.12
C GLN A 344 0.91 -20.55 -3.01
N PHE A 345 0.47 -21.17 -1.94
CA PHE A 345 -0.91 -21.10 -1.50
C PHE A 345 -1.03 -20.10 -0.35
N PHE A 346 -2.04 -19.24 -0.43
CA PHE A 346 -2.33 -18.23 0.57
C PHE A 346 -3.83 -18.23 0.90
N ILE A 347 -4.16 -18.12 2.16
CA ILE A 347 -5.52 -17.87 2.62
C ILE A 347 -5.51 -16.81 3.70
N LYS A 348 -6.43 -15.84 3.63
CA LYS A 348 -6.58 -14.75 4.60
C LYS A 348 -8.04 -14.58 4.96
N ALA A 349 -8.34 -14.56 6.24
CA ALA A 349 -9.63 -14.16 6.77
C ALA A 349 -9.49 -12.81 7.46
N LYS A 350 -10.35 -11.85 7.09
CA LYS A 350 -10.32 -10.48 7.63
C LYS A 350 -11.70 -10.07 8.14
N THR A 351 -11.72 -9.40 9.28
CA THR A 351 -12.92 -8.75 9.84
C THR A 351 -12.60 -7.33 10.30
N ALA A 352 -13.61 -6.45 10.27
CA ALA A 352 -13.54 -5.11 10.83
C ALA A 352 -14.60 -4.97 11.95
N PHE A 353 -14.32 -4.15 12.95
CA PHE A 353 -15.21 -3.88 14.10
C PHE A 353 -15.14 -2.43 14.55
#